data_19212891f56bd45dbc1ec7324e59c289
#
_entry.id   19212891f56bd45dbc1ec7324e59c289
#
_cell.length_a   1.000
_cell.length_b   1.000
_cell.length_c   1.000
_cell.angle_alpha   90.00
_cell.angle_beta   90.00
_cell.angle_gamma   90.00
#
_symmetry.space_group_name_H-M   'P 1'
#
loop_
_entity.id
_entity.type
_entity.pdbx_description
1 polymer ?
#
loop_
_entity_poly.entity_id
_entity_poly.type
_entity_poly.pdbx_seq_one_letter_code
_entity_poly.pdbx_strand_id
1 'polypeptide(L)'
;NAQARYWMQSVPWMLEYKTKLPEVDNDPNTLPPVDPYEELRTRALMVFLQQLSTNADPRTRKLAVDLANQTSMKRNPEILVGLETLQDFETDKKVLENANKVLSQSQGAFKQSLLTAVSKEPDHGFEEEDGMARLPDDFFNDVVYFRDYVMPEMTKVLRGDERSCMICHGEPGRVPSLELYPPDQVGFLSVDQLLINYRILQHRVNTADIMNSKLIRKPLNVQTGKEDGHQGGRRYQPNDPGYLILKQWVENQVNIQGAYGLPERNKK
;
A
#
# COMPACT_ATOMS: atom_id res chain seq x y z
N ASN A 1 -11.62 13.12 26.17
CA ASN A 1 -12.57 12.02 26.42
C ASN A 1 -11.80 10.77 26.84
N ALA A 2 -11.99 10.29 28.09
CA ALA A 2 -11.26 9.14 28.64
C ALA A 2 -11.50 7.86 27.82
N GLN A 3 -12.70 7.68 27.30
CA GLN A 3 -13.06 6.51 26.49
C GLN A 3 -12.30 6.48 25.15
N ALA A 4 -12.15 7.63 24.47
CA ALA A 4 -11.38 7.70 23.23
C ALA A 4 -9.90 7.35 23.47
N ARG A 5 -9.31 7.81 24.58
CA ARG A 5 -7.92 7.46 24.96
C ARG A 5 -7.76 5.96 25.25
N TYR A 6 -8.72 5.36 25.93
CA TYR A 6 -8.72 3.91 26.17
C TYR A 6 -8.73 3.12 24.86
N TRP A 7 -9.63 3.47 23.93
CA TRP A 7 -9.69 2.82 22.62
C TRP A 7 -8.41 3.00 21.82
N MET A 8 -7.83 4.20 21.78
CA MET A 8 -6.56 4.43 21.10
C MET A 8 -5.42 3.56 21.62
N GLN A 9 -5.35 3.34 22.93
CA GLN A 9 -4.30 2.49 23.52
C GLN A 9 -4.42 1.01 23.15
N SER A 10 -5.59 0.55 22.73
CA SER A 10 -5.80 -0.83 22.29
C SER A 10 -5.50 -1.04 20.79
N VAL A 11 -5.44 0.04 20.00
CA VAL A 11 -5.20 -0.06 18.53
C VAL A 11 -3.88 -0.76 18.20
N PRO A 12 -2.72 -0.46 18.81
CA PRO A 12 -1.48 -1.16 18.53
C PRO A 12 -1.60 -2.67 18.71
N TRP A 13 -2.22 -3.10 19.80
CA TRP A 13 -2.45 -4.52 20.06
C TRP A 13 -3.40 -5.14 19.02
N MET A 14 -4.46 -4.45 18.64
CA MET A 14 -5.40 -4.93 17.61
C MET A 14 -4.73 -5.10 16.25
N LEU A 15 -3.80 -4.22 15.88
CA LEU A 15 -3.03 -4.33 14.65
C LEU A 15 -1.97 -5.43 14.69
N GLU A 16 -1.49 -5.80 15.87
CA GLU A 16 -0.52 -6.92 16.05
C GLU A 16 -1.22 -8.28 16.14
N TYR A 17 -2.48 -8.31 16.53
CA TYR A 17 -3.21 -9.56 16.73
C TYR A 17 -3.53 -10.24 15.39
N LYS A 18 -2.94 -11.41 15.18
CA LYS A 18 -3.19 -12.27 14.03
C LYS A 18 -4.13 -13.41 14.40
N THR A 19 -5.24 -13.50 13.67
CA THR A 19 -6.19 -14.60 13.82
C THR A 19 -5.66 -15.82 13.06
N LYS A 20 -5.67 -17.00 13.69
CA LYS A 20 -5.43 -18.24 12.97
C LYS A 20 -6.68 -18.56 12.15
N LEU A 21 -6.63 -18.24 10.86
CA LEU A 21 -7.70 -18.60 9.92
C LEU A 21 -7.63 -20.11 9.60
N PRO A 22 -8.76 -20.77 9.32
CA PRO A 22 -8.76 -22.11 8.77
C PRO A 22 -7.99 -22.15 7.44
N GLU A 23 -7.37 -23.30 7.16
CA GLU A 23 -6.71 -23.50 5.88
C GLU A 23 -7.73 -23.35 4.74
N VAL A 24 -7.34 -22.62 3.70
CA VAL A 24 -8.16 -22.41 2.51
C VAL A 24 -8.19 -23.72 1.72
N ASP A 25 -9.38 -24.27 1.47
CA ASP A 25 -9.54 -25.33 0.51
C ASP A 25 -9.19 -24.80 -0.89
N ASN A 26 -8.40 -25.56 -1.67
CA ASN A 26 -7.97 -25.17 -3.02
C ASN A 26 -9.11 -25.22 -4.06
N ASP A 27 -10.36 -25.33 -3.64
CA ASP A 27 -11.51 -25.23 -4.54
C ASP A 27 -11.67 -23.76 -4.99
N PRO A 28 -11.56 -23.46 -6.32
CA PRO A 28 -11.69 -22.10 -6.85
C PRO A 28 -13.08 -21.48 -6.63
N ASN A 29 -14.07 -22.25 -6.20
CA ASN A 29 -15.40 -21.78 -5.88
C ASN A 29 -15.58 -21.46 -4.37
N THR A 30 -14.64 -21.85 -3.54
CA THR A 30 -14.68 -21.57 -2.11
C THR A 30 -14.14 -20.15 -1.84
N LEU A 31 -14.93 -19.29 -1.23
CA LEU A 31 -14.47 -17.98 -0.79
C LEU A 31 -13.44 -18.16 0.33
N PRO A 32 -12.34 -17.39 0.32
CA PRO A 32 -11.37 -17.41 1.41
C PRO A 32 -12.08 -17.09 2.73
N PRO A 33 -11.64 -17.72 3.84
CA PRO A 33 -12.24 -17.48 5.15
C PRO A 33 -12.08 -16.00 5.53
N VAL A 34 -13.17 -15.38 5.92
CA VAL A 34 -13.19 -14.00 6.40
C VAL A 34 -12.60 -13.94 7.80
N ASP A 35 -11.64 -13.05 8.02
CA ASP A 35 -11.13 -12.79 9.35
C ASP A 35 -12.22 -12.10 10.20
N PRO A 36 -12.71 -12.74 11.28
CA PRO A 36 -13.81 -12.18 12.08
C PRO A 36 -13.43 -10.87 12.80
N TYR A 37 -12.15 -10.52 12.86
CA TYR A 37 -11.65 -9.29 13.49
C TYR A 37 -11.29 -8.18 12.48
N GLU A 38 -11.41 -8.42 11.17
CA GLU A 38 -11.09 -7.43 10.14
C GLU A 38 -11.90 -6.15 10.30
N GLU A 39 -13.20 -6.28 10.50
CA GLU A 39 -14.08 -5.11 10.72
C GLU A 39 -13.71 -4.36 12.00
N LEU A 40 -13.36 -5.08 13.06
CA LEU A 40 -12.95 -4.47 14.33
C LEU A 40 -11.63 -3.70 14.18
N ARG A 41 -10.64 -4.27 13.48
CA ARG A 41 -9.36 -3.60 13.19
C ARG A 41 -9.57 -2.35 12.34
N THR A 42 -10.37 -2.46 11.29
CA THR A 42 -10.69 -1.33 10.40
C THR A 42 -11.36 -0.20 11.19
N ARG A 43 -12.34 -0.51 12.01
CA ARG A 43 -13.01 0.48 12.86
C ARG A 43 -12.06 1.11 13.87
N ALA A 44 -11.20 0.32 14.50
CA ALA A 44 -10.22 0.80 15.46
C ALA A 44 -9.22 1.77 14.79
N LEU A 45 -8.73 1.41 13.60
CA LEU A 45 -7.84 2.25 12.81
C LEU A 45 -8.54 3.56 12.39
N MET A 46 -9.77 3.50 11.89
CA MET A 46 -10.54 4.69 11.55
C MET A 46 -10.72 5.65 12.75
N VAL A 47 -11.06 5.11 13.93
CA VAL A 47 -11.16 5.91 15.16
C VAL A 47 -9.82 6.53 15.51
N PHE A 48 -8.73 5.77 15.40
CA PHE A 48 -7.38 6.27 15.65
C PHE A 48 -7.02 7.42 14.70
N LEU A 49 -7.21 7.25 13.42
CA LEU A 49 -6.94 8.27 12.40
C LEU A 49 -7.81 9.53 12.60
N GLN A 50 -9.06 9.35 13.00
CA GLN A 50 -9.92 10.47 13.37
C GLN A 50 -9.39 11.22 14.59
N GLN A 51 -8.91 10.53 15.63
CA GLN A 51 -8.32 11.19 16.79
C GLN A 51 -7.01 11.91 16.43
N LEU A 52 -6.22 11.34 15.54
CA LEU A 52 -4.98 11.93 15.04
C LEU A 52 -5.27 13.24 14.25
N SER A 53 -6.26 13.21 13.35
CA SER A 53 -6.48 14.28 12.36
C SER A 53 -7.47 15.36 12.81
N THR A 54 -8.53 15.01 13.54
CA THR A 54 -9.65 15.95 13.77
C THR A 54 -9.92 16.28 15.24
N ASN A 55 -9.21 15.65 16.20
CA ASN A 55 -9.46 15.93 17.60
C ASN A 55 -8.97 17.32 17.98
N ALA A 56 -9.85 18.14 18.56
CA ALA A 56 -9.52 19.51 18.97
C ALA A 56 -8.51 19.58 20.13
N ASP A 57 -8.41 18.53 20.96
CA ASP A 57 -7.49 18.50 22.09
C ASP A 57 -6.08 18.08 21.67
N PRO A 58 -5.07 18.98 21.71
CA PRO A 58 -3.69 18.64 21.35
C PRO A 58 -3.09 17.50 22.17
N ARG A 59 -3.56 17.30 23.40
CA ARG A 59 -3.09 16.18 24.26
C ARG A 59 -3.53 14.84 23.70
N THR A 60 -4.71 14.79 23.09
CA THR A 60 -5.23 13.59 22.44
C THR A 60 -4.48 13.33 21.14
N ARG A 61 -4.24 14.35 20.32
CA ARG A 61 -3.42 14.23 19.11
C ARG A 61 -1.98 13.81 19.45
N LYS A 62 -1.38 14.43 20.49
CA LYS A 62 -0.06 14.02 20.98
C LYS A 62 -0.02 12.53 21.36
N LEU A 63 -1.02 12.04 22.11
CA LEU A 63 -1.10 10.62 22.46
C LEU A 63 -1.19 9.73 21.21
N ALA A 64 -1.96 10.14 20.20
CA ALA A 64 -2.05 9.41 18.95
C ALA A 64 -0.68 9.34 18.23
N VAL A 65 0.07 10.45 18.16
CA VAL A 65 1.42 10.47 17.59
C VAL A 65 2.40 9.61 18.42
N ASP A 66 2.33 9.66 19.74
CA ASP A 66 3.18 8.84 20.62
C ASP A 66 2.88 7.33 20.42
N LEU A 67 1.62 6.95 20.24
CA LEU A 67 1.22 5.58 19.90
C LEU A 67 1.66 5.18 18.49
N ALA A 68 1.58 6.08 17.51
CA ALA A 68 2.06 5.84 16.15
C ALA A 68 3.55 5.49 16.09
N ASN A 69 4.34 5.84 17.10
CA ASN A 69 5.75 5.47 17.21
C ASN A 69 5.97 3.99 17.59
N GLN A 70 4.95 3.23 17.93
CA GLN A 70 5.09 1.80 18.20
C GLN A 70 5.34 1.01 16.91
N THR A 71 6.03 -0.12 17.02
CA THR A 71 6.55 -0.86 15.85
C THR A 71 5.46 -1.25 14.85
N SER A 72 4.31 -1.73 15.31
CA SER A 72 3.17 -2.10 14.48
C SER A 72 2.55 -0.89 13.78
N MET A 73 2.41 0.20 14.52
CA MET A 73 1.76 1.41 14.04
C MET A 73 2.57 2.13 12.95
N LYS A 74 3.87 2.31 13.17
CA LYS A 74 4.75 3.03 12.23
C LYS A 74 5.07 2.27 10.94
N ARG A 75 4.56 1.04 10.79
CA ARG A 75 4.61 0.27 9.55
C ARG A 75 3.31 0.31 8.78
N ASN A 76 2.24 0.80 9.38
CA ASN A 76 0.92 0.86 8.74
C ASN A 76 0.86 2.08 7.79
N PRO A 77 0.63 1.88 6.49
CA PRO A 77 0.60 2.97 5.50
C PRO A 77 -0.43 4.05 5.82
N GLU A 78 -1.62 3.68 6.28
CA GLU A 78 -2.68 4.66 6.58
C GLU A 78 -2.30 5.57 7.76
N ILE A 79 -1.56 5.03 8.75
CA ILE A 79 -1.06 5.81 9.87
C ILE A 79 0.03 6.79 9.41
N LEU A 80 0.94 6.35 8.51
CA LEU A 80 1.96 7.22 7.96
C LEU A 80 1.35 8.37 7.16
N VAL A 81 0.38 8.07 6.30
CA VAL A 81 -0.40 9.10 5.57
C VAL A 81 -1.15 10.03 6.54
N GLY A 82 -1.73 9.48 7.61
CA GLY A 82 -2.36 10.29 8.65
C GLY A 82 -1.41 11.24 9.36
N LEU A 83 -0.16 10.81 9.60
CA LEU A 83 0.89 11.67 10.18
C LEU A 83 1.39 12.73 9.19
N GLU A 84 1.50 12.42 7.89
CA GLU A 84 1.82 13.38 6.84
C GLU A 84 0.72 14.44 6.75
N THR A 85 -0.55 14.02 6.68
CA THR A 85 -1.70 14.93 6.65
C THR A 85 -1.74 15.82 7.89
N LEU A 86 -1.38 15.29 9.08
CA LEU A 86 -1.34 16.08 10.31
C LEU A 86 -0.41 17.30 10.20
N GLN A 87 0.68 17.21 9.44
CA GLN A 87 1.63 18.31 9.27
C GLN A 87 1.00 19.55 8.62
N ASP A 88 -0.02 19.38 7.79
CA ASP A 88 -0.64 20.45 7.04
C ASP A 88 -1.51 21.37 7.91
N PHE A 89 -1.99 20.89 9.07
CA PHE A 89 -2.92 21.66 9.90
C PHE A 89 -2.56 21.72 11.39
N GLU A 90 -1.58 20.94 11.87
CA GLU A 90 -1.18 20.96 13.27
C GLU A 90 -0.41 22.21 13.62
N THR A 91 -0.75 22.83 14.74
CA THR A 91 -0.11 24.06 15.24
C THR A 91 0.71 23.85 16.53
N ASP A 92 0.48 22.73 17.24
CA ASP A 92 1.28 22.40 18.41
C ASP A 92 2.66 21.88 17.98
N LYS A 93 3.70 22.66 18.30
CA LYS A 93 5.08 22.34 17.90
C LYS A 93 5.57 20.98 18.41
N LYS A 94 5.15 20.55 19.60
CA LYS A 94 5.59 19.28 20.17
C LYS A 94 4.93 18.09 19.46
N VAL A 95 3.67 18.26 19.03
CA VAL A 95 2.98 17.25 18.24
C VAL A 95 3.66 17.12 16.87
N LEU A 96 3.97 18.25 16.22
CA LEU A 96 4.69 18.29 14.93
C LEU A 96 6.10 17.66 15.03
N GLU A 97 6.88 18.03 16.03
CA GLU A 97 8.23 17.49 16.24
C GLU A 97 8.19 15.95 16.40
N ASN A 98 7.22 15.44 17.19
CA ASN A 98 7.07 14.01 17.39
C ASN A 98 6.59 13.30 16.11
N ALA A 99 5.63 13.88 15.39
CA ALA A 99 5.15 13.33 14.10
C ALA A 99 6.29 13.25 13.09
N ASN A 100 7.05 14.32 12.92
CA ASN A 100 8.24 14.38 12.05
C ASN A 100 9.28 13.31 12.42
N LYS A 101 9.50 13.10 13.72
CA LYS A 101 10.42 12.07 14.21
C LYS A 101 9.95 10.66 13.83
N VAL A 102 8.65 10.37 14.01
CA VAL A 102 8.08 9.06 13.64
C VAL A 102 8.21 8.83 12.13
N LEU A 103 7.82 9.80 11.30
CA LEU A 103 7.91 9.74 9.84
C LEU A 103 9.35 9.55 9.39
N SER A 104 10.29 10.35 9.87
CA SER A 104 11.70 10.25 9.48
C SER A 104 12.32 8.90 9.84
N GLN A 105 11.99 8.35 11.02
CA GLN A 105 12.46 7.03 11.43
C GLN A 105 11.85 5.92 10.58
N SER A 106 10.56 6.01 10.28
CA SER A 106 9.87 5.03 9.44
C SER A 106 10.41 5.05 8.01
N GLN A 107 10.56 6.22 7.41
CA GLN A 107 11.09 6.38 6.06
C GLN A 107 12.55 5.95 5.97
N GLY A 108 13.40 6.29 6.94
CA GLY A 108 14.79 5.87 6.97
C GLY A 108 14.95 4.35 7.06
N ALA A 109 14.19 3.69 7.94
CA ALA A 109 14.19 2.24 8.06
C ALA A 109 13.65 1.56 6.78
N PHE A 110 12.62 2.12 6.17
CA PHE A 110 12.08 1.63 4.90
C PHE A 110 13.08 1.80 3.76
N LYS A 111 13.72 2.97 3.62
CA LYS A 111 14.75 3.24 2.60
C LYS A 111 15.90 2.23 2.69
N GLN A 112 16.38 1.94 3.90
CA GLN A 112 17.44 0.94 4.12
C GLN A 112 16.99 -0.48 3.74
N SER A 113 15.78 -0.86 4.11
CA SER A 113 15.22 -2.17 3.75
C SER A 113 14.99 -2.30 2.26
N LEU A 114 14.52 -1.25 1.60
CA LEU A 114 14.31 -1.20 0.16
C LEU A 114 15.64 -1.30 -0.59
N LEU A 115 16.67 -0.58 -0.14
CA LEU A 115 18.02 -0.68 -0.71
C LEU A 115 18.53 -2.11 -0.64
N THR A 116 18.36 -2.77 0.51
CA THR A 116 18.74 -4.18 0.68
C THR A 116 17.95 -5.12 -0.25
N ALA A 117 16.67 -4.87 -0.47
CA ALA A 117 15.84 -5.67 -1.36
C ALA A 117 16.24 -5.48 -2.82
N VAL A 118 16.42 -4.24 -3.25
CA VAL A 118 16.87 -3.88 -4.62
C VAL A 118 18.24 -4.47 -4.94
N SER A 119 19.20 -4.40 -4.00
CA SER A 119 20.53 -4.94 -4.20
C SER A 119 20.57 -6.49 -4.41
N LYS A 120 19.47 -7.18 -4.14
CA LYS A 120 19.32 -8.61 -4.46
C LYS A 120 18.86 -8.84 -5.91
N GLU A 121 18.34 -7.83 -6.58
CA GLU A 121 17.91 -7.92 -7.98
C GLU A 121 19.18 -7.94 -8.87
N PRO A 122 19.34 -8.92 -9.78
CA PRO A 122 20.57 -9.09 -10.57
C PRO A 122 20.80 -7.94 -11.56
N ASP A 123 19.77 -7.17 -11.86
CA ASP A 123 19.83 -6.08 -12.85
C ASP A 123 18.88 -4.95 -12.40
N HIS A 124 19.26 -4.28 -11.31
CA HIS A 124 18.40 -3.25 -10.69
C HIS A 124 18.41 -1.91 -11.43
N GLY A 125 19.34 -1.70 -12.40
CA GLY A 125 19.40 -0.48 -13.22
C GLY A 125 19.88 0.78 -12.49
N PHE A 126 20.41 0.67 -11.27
CA PHE A 126 20.92 1.80 -10.49
C PHE A 126 22.44 1.88 -10.54
N GLU A 127 22.95 3.11 -10.43
CA GLU A 127 24.39 3.33 -10.24
C GLU A 127 24.86 2.70 -8.93
N GLU A 128 26.06 2.14 -8.95
CA GLU A 128 26.72 1.64 -7.76
C GLU A 128 27.83 2.61 -7.33
N GLU A 129 27.85 2.92 -6.06
CA GLU A 129 28.94 3.66 -5.42
C GLU A 129 29.54 2.77 -4.33
N ASP A 130 30.85 2.50 -4.42
CA ASP A 130 31.56 1.57 -3.52
C ASP A 130 30.94 0.14 -3.44
N GLY A 131 30.39 -0.35 -4.55
CA GLY A 131 29.76 -1.67 -4.61
C GLY A 131 28.39 -1.76 -3.93
N MET A 132 27.78 -0.63 -3.60
CA MET A 132 26.41 -0.55 -3.10
C MET A 132 25.52 0.21 -4.07
N ALA A 133 24.34 -0.32 -4.37
CA ALA A 133 23.35 0.38 -5.17
C ALA A 133 22.95 1.70 -4.50
N ARG A 134 22.98 2.78 -5.27
CA ARG A 134 22.46 4.07 -4.83
C ARG A 134 21.00 4.18 -5.21
N LEU A 135 20.13 4.20 -4.21
CA LEU A 135 18.69 4.32 -4.43
C LEU A 135 18.32 5.79 -4.75
N PRO A 136 17.91 6.11 -6.00
CA PRO A 136 17.50 7.45 -6.35
C PRO A 136 16.29 7.92 -5.57
N ASP A 137 16.21 9.20 -5.23
CA ASP A 137 15.13 9.73 -4.41
C ASP A 137 13.76 9.68 -5.11
N ASP A 138 13.72 9.88 -6.43
CA ASP A 138 12.48 9.78 -7.23
C ASP A 138 11.96 8.34 -7.28
N PHE A 139 12.83 7.34 -7.45
CA PHE A 139 12.45 5.94 -7.34
C PHE A 139 11.97 5.60 -5.93
N PHE A 140 12.70 6.04 -4.90
CA PHE A 140 12.29 5.83 -3.52
C PHE A 140 10.90 6.41 -3.25
N ASN A 141 10.66 7.66 -3.66
CA ASN A 141 9.38 8.34 -3.48
C ASN A 141 8.24 7.64 -4.25
N ASP A 142 8.51 7.12 -5.43
CA ASP A 142 7.52 6.36 -6.20
C ASP A 142 7.16 5.04 -5.51
N VAL A 143 8.13 4.32 -4.95
CA VAL A 143 7.85 3.11 -4.15
C VAL A 143 7.11 3.44 -2.85
N VAL A 144 7.40 4.58 -2.22
CA VAL A 144 6.63 5.09 -1.05
C VAL A 144 5.19 5.36 -1.47
N TYR A 145 4.96 6.07 -2.59
CA TYR A 145 3.62 6.31 -3.10
C TYR A 145 2.88 5.00 -3.41
N PHE A 146 3.57 4.05 -4.00
CA PHE A 146 3.02 2.72 -4.26
C PHE A 146 2.59 2.00 -2.97
N ARG A 147 3.44 2.03 -1.95
CA ARG A 147 3.16 1.43 -0.63
C ARG A 147 1.95 2.07 0.04
N ASP A 148 1.90 3.41 0.04
CA ASP A 148 1.00 4.18 0.90
C ASP A 148 -0.36 4.46 0.24
N TYR A 149 -0.42 4.43 -1.09
CA TYR A 149 -1.64 4.75 -1.85
C TYR A 149 -2.10 3.62 -2.77
N VAL A 150 -1.20 3.06 -3.60
CA VAL A 150 -1.59 2.06 -4.60
C VAL A 150 -1.96 0.74 -3.94
N MET A 151 -1.11 0.22 -3.05
CA MET A 151 -1.38 -1.05 -2.38
C MET A 151 -2.64 -1.02 -1.49
N PRO A 152 -2.88 0.01 -0.66
CA PRO A 152 -4.13 0.13 0.06
C PRO A 152 -5.37 0.15 -0.85
N GLU A 153 -5.29 0.83 -2.00
CA GLU A 153 -6.41 0.86 -2.94
C GLU A 153 -6.66 -0.51 -3.61
N MET A 154 -5.61 -1.31 -3.85
CA MET A 154 -5.73 -2.67 -4.36
C MET A 154 -6.36 -3.65 -3.34
N THR A 155 -6.21 -3.38 -2.04
CA THR A 155 -6.76 -4.21 -0.96
C THR A 155 -8.15 -3.79 -0.51
N LYS A 156 -8.54 -2.57 -0.83
CA LYS A 156 -9.81 -1.98 -0.41
C LYS A 156 -11.01 -2.69 -1.02
N VAL A 157 -11.96 -3.03 -0.17
CA VAL A 157 -13.27 -3.52 -0.60
C VAL A 157 -14.10 -2.34 -1.12
N LEU A 158 -14.50 -2.40 -2.37
CA LEU A 158 -15.31 -1.36 -2.98
C LEU A 158 -16.79 -1.53 -2.64
N ARG A 159 -17.48 -0.41 -2.39
CA ARG A 159 -18.91 -0.42 -2.06
C ARG A 159 -19.72 -1.14 -3.14
N GLY A 160 -20.54 -2.09 -2.72
CA GLY A 160 -21.51 -2.81 -3.57
C GLY A 160 -20.96 -4.07 -4.25
N ASP A 161 -19.69 -4.43 -4.05
CA ASP A 161 -19.10 -5.63 -4.67
C ASP A 161 -18.44 -6.57 -3.65
N GLU A 162 -18.32 -6.20 -2.39
CA GLU A 162 -17.70 -6.99 -1.31
C GLU A 162 -16.31 -7.59 -1.66
N ARG A 163 -15.67 -7.12 -2.74
CA ARG A 163 -14.43 -7.69 -3.30
C ARG A 163 -13.36 -6.62 -3.46
N SER A 164 -12.16 -6.94 -3.02
CA SER A 164 -10.95 -6.18 -3.38
C SER A 164 -10.31 -6.76 -4.64
N CYS A 165 -9.34 -6.04 -5.24
CA CYS A 165 -8.54 -6.59 -6.33
C CYS A 165 -7.75 -7.84 -5.86
N MET A 166 -7.34 -7.85 -4.60
CA MET A 166 -6.52 -8.92 -4.02
C MET A 166 -7.26 -10.25 -3.86
N ILE A 167 -8.59 -10.28 -3.83
CA ILE A 167 -9.36 -11.56 -3.81
C ILE A 167 -9.04 -12.44 -5.02
N CYS A 168 -8.81 -11.83 -6.19
CA CYS A 168 -8.44 -12.58 -7.38
C CYS A 168 -6.93 -12.56 -7.63
N HIS A 169 -6.29 -11.42 -7.42
CA HIS A 169 -4.89 -11.22 -7.77
C HIS A 169 -3.92 -11.61 -6.65
N GLY A 170 -4.39 -11.79 -5.42
CA GLY A 170 -3.62 -12.29 -4.29
C GLY A 170 -3.73 -13.80 -4.07
N GLU A 171 -4.62 -14.48 -4.82
CA GLU A 171 -4.80 -15.92 -4.72
C GLU A 171 -3.86 -16.64 -5.72
N PRO A 172 -2.93 -17.50 -5.24
CA PRO A 172 -1.97 -18.18 -6.09
C PRO A 172 -2.65 -19.00 -7.20
N GLY A 173 -2.20 -18.81 -8.44
CA GLY A 173 -2.69 -19.55 -9.61
C GLY A 173 -4.05 -19.10 -10.16
N ARG A 174 -4.80 -18.24 -9.48
CA ARG A 174 -6.13 -17.79 -9.95
C ARG A 174 -6.03 -16.85 -11.15
N VAL A 175 -5.09 -15.91 -11.12
CA VAL A 175 -4.79 -15.00 -12.24
C VAL A 175 -3.29 -15.05 -12.53
N PRO A 176 -2.76 -16.12 -13.15
CA PRO A 176 -1.30 -16.29 -13.29
C PRO A 176 -0.60 -15.16 -14.04
N SER A 177 -1.37 -14.43 -14.86
CA SER A 177 -0.82 -13.27 -15.59
C SER A 177 -0.60 -12.03 -14.70
N LEU A 178 -1.23 -11.97 -13.54
CA LEU A 178 -1.11 -10.88 -12.56
C LEU A 178 -1.34 -11.46 -11.16
N GLU A 179 -0.33 -12.11 -10.62
CA GLU A 179 -0.35 -12.66 -9.26
C GLU A 179 0.47 -11.75 -8.35
N LEU A 180 -0.13 -11.30 -7.26
CA LEU A 180 0.45 -10.35 -6.31
C LEU A 180 0.52 -10.99 -4.93
N TYR A 181 1.48 -10.59 -4.12
CA TYR A 181 1.49 -10.92 -2.70
C TYR A 181 0.40 -10.11 -1.98
N PRO A 182 -0.56 -10.77 -1.32
CA PRO A 182 -1.52 -10.06 -0.47
C PRO A 182 -0.84 -9.56 0.79
N PRO A 183 -1.25 -8.40 1.33
CA PRO A 183 -0.87 -7.99 2.68
C PRO A 183 -1.34 -9.03 3.70
N ASP A 184 -0.63 -9.10 4.82
CA ASP A 184 -1.09 -9.92 5.94
C ASP A 184 -2.37 -9.32 6.58
N GLN A 185 -2.91 -10.01 7.60
CA GLN A 185 -4.15 -9.63 8.29
C GLN A 185 -4.13 -8.22 8.91
N VAL A 186 -2.96 -7.63 9.08
CA VAL A 186 -2.78 -6.27 9.61
C VAL A 186 -2.38 -5.26 8.53
N GLY A 187 -2.52 -5.64 7.26
CA GLY A 187 -2.25 -4.78 6.11
C GLY A 187 -0.77 -4.62 5.77
N PHE A 188 0.11 -5.50 6.30
CA PHE A 188 1.55 -5.38 6.12
C PHE A 188 2.07 -6.30 5.00
N LEU A 189 2.94 -5.74 4.16
CA LEU A 189 3.81 -6.47 3.23
C LEU A 189 5.26 -6.34 3.68
N SER A 190 6.03 -7.42 3.57
CA SER A 190 7.48 -7.27 3.65
C SER A 190 8.00 -6.42 2.49
N VAL A 191 9.17 -5.79 2.67
CA VAL A 191 9.73 -4.93 1.60
C VAL A 191 10.02 -5.74 0.34
N ASP A 192 10.49 -6.98 0.48
CA ASP A 192 10.70 -7.88 -0.66
C ASP A 192 9.37 -8.16 -1.40
N GLN A 193 8.28 -8.46 -0.70
CA GLN A 193 6.96 -8.68 -1.30
C GLN A 193 6.41 -7.41 -1.97
N LEU A 194 6.58 -6.26 -1.30
CA LEU A 194 6.17 -4.96 -1.84
C LEU A 194 6.92 -4.65 -3.15
N LEU A 195 8.23 -4.86 -3.17
CA LEU A 195 9.06 -4.64 -4.36
C LEU A 195 8.66 -5.59 -5.51
N ILE A 196 8.37 -6.86 -5.21
CA ILE A 196 7.88 -7.81 -6.21
C ILE A 196 6.53 -7.34 -6.78
N ASN A 197 5.57 -6.94 -5.94
CA ASN A 197 4.30 -6.39 -6.40
C ASN A 197 4.48 -5.14 -7.26
N TYR A 198 5.36 -4.24 -6.83
CA TYR A 198 5.72 -3.03 -7.55
C TYR A 198 6.22 -3.37 -8.96
N ARG A 199 7.19 -4.30 -9.08
CA ARG A 199 7.75 -4.74 -10.37
C ARG A 199 6.69 -5.44 -11.25
N ILE A 200 5.85 -6.29 -10.68
CA ILE A 200 4.76 -6.95 -11.41
C ILE A 200 3.80 -5.92 -12.00
N LEU A 201 3.42 -4.90 -11.24
CA LEU A 201 2.51 -3.86 -11.72
C LEU A 201 3.17 -2.90 -12.71
N GLN A 202 4.47 -2.61 -12.58
CA GLN A 202 5.22 -1.86 -13.59
C GLN A 202 5.10 -2.51 -14.98
N HIS A 203 5.15 -3.85 -15.08
CA HIS A 203 4.97 -4.56 -16.35
C HIS A 203 3.54 -4.46 -16.92
N ARG A 204 2.58 -3.87 -16.23
CA ARG A 204 1.21 -3.61 -16.70
C ARG A 204 1.01 -2.18 -17.16
N VAL A 205 2.06 -1.36 -17.06
CA VAL A 205 2.09 0.01 -17.54
C VAL A 205 2.58 0.03 -18.99
N ASN A 206 1.89 0.77 -19.83
CA ASN A 206 2.33 1.10 -21.18
C ASN A 206 2.84 2.54 -21.17
N THR A 207 4.15 2.73 -21.08
CA THR A 207 4.76 4.06 -20.99
C THR A 207 4.67 4.85 -22.30
N ALA A 208 4.45 4.19 -23.45
CA ALA A 208 4.24 4.84 -24.73
C ALA A 208 2.78 5.33 -24.93
N ASP A 209 1.83 4.66 -24.25
CA ASP A 209 0.41 5.03 -24.29
C ASP A 209 -0.23 4.68 -22.95
N ILE A 210 -0.19 5.64 -22.03
CA ILE A 210 -0.64 5.50 -20.65
C ILE A 210 -2.08 4.98 -20.57
N MET A 211 -2.97 5.51 -21.40
CA MET A 211 -4.39 5.12 -21.37
C MET A 211 -4.62 3.68 -21.82
N ASN A 212 -3.67 3.08 -22.53
CA ASN A 212 -3.65 1.66 -22.86
C ASN A 212 -2.98 0.76 -21.83
N SER A 213 -2.53 1.32 -20.71
CA SER A 213 -2.01 0.54 -19.59
C SER A 213 -3.08 -0.40 -19.04
N LYS A 214 -2.74 -1.69 -18.89
CA LYS A 214 -3.70 -2.69 -18.36
C LYS A 214 -4.17 -2.34 -16.95
N LEU A 215 -3.29 -1.72 -16.16
CA LEU A 215 -3.59 -1.30 -14.78
C LEU A 215 -4.67 -0.21 -14.71
N ILE A 216 -4.79 0.63 -15.73
CA ILE A 216 -5.84 1.66 -15.83
C ILE A 216 -7.10 1.10 -16.49
N ARG A 217 -6.92 0.41 -17.61
CA ARG A 217 -7.99 0.02 -18.50
C ARG A 217 -8.86 -1.11 -17.94
N LYS A 218 -8.22 -2.15 -17.34
CA LYS A 218 -8.94 -3.30 -16.81
C LYS A 218 -9.89 -2.94 -15.66
N PRO A 219 -9.52 -2.12 -14.66
CA PRO A 219 -10.45 -1.69 -13.61
C PRO A 219 -11.66 -0.90 -14.13
N LEU A 220 -11.55 -0.20 -15.26
CA LEU A 220 -12.68 0.46 -15.93
C LEU A 220 -13.52 -0.50 -16.76
N ASN A 221 -13.09 -1.74 -16.92
CA ASN A 221 -13.68 -2.76 -17.80
C ASN A 221 -13.74 -2.32 -19.27
N VAL A 222 -12.73 -1.58 -19.72
CA VAL A 222 -12.60 -1.14 -21.12
C VAL A 222 -12.00 -2.26 -21.95
N GLN A 223 -12.72 -2.65 -23.00
CA GLN A 223 -12.25 -3.63 -24.00
C GLN A 223 -11.45 -2.90 -25.09
N THR A 224 -10.40 -3.54 -25.59
CA THR A 224 -9.62 -3.04 -26.73
C THR A 224 -9.29 -4.19 -27.67
N GLY A 225 -9.72 -4.05 -28.92
CA GLY A 225 -9.49 -5.06 -29.95
C GLY A 225 -10.10 -6.42 -29.59
N LYS A 226 -9.28 -7.48 -29.61
CA LYS A 226 -9.68 -8.85 -29.28
C LYS A 226 -9.56 -9.20 -27.79
N GLU A 227 -9.08 -8.27 -26.94
CA GLU A 227 -8.97 -8.52 -25.52
C GLU A 227 -10.35 -8.44 -24.85
N ASP A 228 -10.67 -9.48 -24.08
CA ASP A 228 -11.84 -9.47 -23.21
C ASP A 228 -11.70 -8.34 -22.16
N GLY A 229 -12.85 -7.86 -21.68
CA GLY A 229 -12.92 -6.96 -20.55
C GLY A 229 -12.30 -7.56 -19.28
N HIS A 230 -12.51 -6.93 -18.16
CA HIS A 230 -12.05 -7.42 -16.87
C HIS A 230 -13.07 -8.43 -16.30
N GLN A 231 -12.67 -9.69 -16.08
CA GLN A 231 -13.57 -10.74 -15.53
C GLN A 231 -14.16 -10.36 -14.16
N GLY A 232 -13.42 -9.57 -13.37
CA GLY A 232 -13.92 -8.96 -12.13
C GLY A 232 -14.93 -7.83 -12.34
N GLY A 233 -15.32 -7.53 -13.59
CA GLY A 233 -16.23 -6.44 -13.92
C GLY A 233 -15.58 -5.06 -13.80
N ARG A 234 -16.42 -4.03 -13.84
CA ARG A 234 -15.98 -2.64 -13.62
C ARG A 234 -15.76 -2.40 -12.12
N ARG A 235 -14.56 -1.95 -11.76
CA ARG A 235 -14.17 -1.65 -10.39
C ARG A 235 -14.29 -0.16 -10.07
N TYR A 236 -14.02 0.71 -11.04
CA TYR A 236 -13.98 2.16 -10.89
C TYR A 236 -14.73 2.88 -12.01
N GLN A 237 -15.15 4.10 -11.70
CA GLN A 237 -15.46 5.13 -12.69
C GLN A 237 -14.21 6.01 -12.94
N PRO A 238 -14.13 6.72 -14.08
CA PRO A 238 -12.94 7.53 -14.42
C PRO A 238 -12.57 8.62 -13.41
N ASN A 239 -13.51 9.06 -12.58
CA ASN A 239 -13.31 10.13 -11.58
C ASN A 239 -13.29 9.61 -10.13
N ASP A 240 -13.31 8.30 -9.94
CA ASP A 240 -13.23 7.74 -8.58
C ASP A 240 -11.85 8.02 -7.98
N PRO A 241 -11.77 8.41 -6.70
CA PRO A 241 -10.49 8.70 -6.06
C PRO A 241 -9.47 7.55 -6.18
N GLY A 242 -9.92 6.30 -6.01
CA GLY A 242 -9.05 5.14 -6.15
C GLY A 242 -8.52 4.95 -7.58
N TYR A 243 -9.36 5.23 -8.59
CA TYR A 243 -8.89 5.23 -9.98
C TYR A 243 -7.84 6.32 -10.23
N LEU A 244 -8.03 7.51 -9.67
CA LEU A 244 -7.09 8.62 -9.81
C LEU A 244 -5.73 8.32 -9.17
N ILE A 245 -5.71 7.59 -8.04
CA ILE A 245 -4.49 7.10 -7.39
C ILE A 245 -3.73 6.16 -8.35
N LEU A 246 -4.41 5.17 -8.91
CA LEU A 246 -3.78 4.23 -9.86
C LEU A 246 -3.27 4.95 -11.11
N LYS A 247 -4.05 5.89 -11.65
CA LYS A 247 -3.70 6.69 -12.82
C LYS A 247 -2.46 7.54 -12.55
N GLN A 248 -2.40 8.22 -11.43
CA GLN A 248 -1.25 9.04 -11.03
C GLN A 248 0.03 8.20 -10.95
N TRP A 249 -0.05 7.01 -10.33
CA TRP A 249 1.10 6.13 -10.27
C TRP A 249 1.55 5.67 -11.66
N VAL A 250 0.60 5.32 -12.55
CA VAL A 250 0.92 4.91 -13.93
C VAL A 250 1.57 6.06 -14.71
N GLU A 251 1.12 7.29 -14.50
CA GLU A 251 1.71 8.49 -15.12
C GLU A 251 3.17 8.70 -14.65
N ASN A 252 3.44 8.50 -13.37
CA ASN A 252 4.80 8.59 -12.81
C ASN A 252 5.74 7.56 -13.45
N GLN A 253 5.24 6.37 -13.82
CA GLN A 253 6.06 5.30 -14.40
C GLN A 253 6.72 5.69 -15.73
N VAL A 254 6.22 6.66 -16.45
CA VAL A 254 6.87 7.17 -17.68
C VAL A 254 8.30 7.65 -17.38
N ASN A 255 8.43 8.42 -16.29
CA ASN A 255 9.73 8.95 -15.87
C ASN A 255 10.60 7.87 -15.20
N ILE A 256 10.02 7.11 -14.30
CA ILE A 256 10.73 6.07 -13.53
C ILE A 256 11.28 4.98 -14.45
N GLN A 257 10.47 4.42 -15.34
CA GLN A 257 10.92 3.38 -16.26
C GLN A 257 11.86 3.93 -17.34
N GLY A 258 11.68 5.19 -17.75
CA GLY A 258 12.58 5.87 -18.68
C GLY A 258 13.98 6.10 -18.10
N ALA A 259 14.05 6.37 -16.78
CA ALA A 259 15.32 6.63 -16.11
C ALA A 259 16.05 5.34 -15.65
N TYR A 260 15.30 4.35 -15.13
CA TYR A 260 15.92 3.19 -14.45
C TYR A 260 15.62 1.85 -15.15
N GLY A 261 14.75 1.84 -16.15
CA GLY A 261 14.33 0.62 -16.85
C GLY A 261 13.48 -0.31 -15.99
N LEU A 262 13.17 -1.47 -16.56
CA LEU A 262 12.58 -2.59 -15.83
C LEU A 262 13.63 -3.71 -15.82
N PRO A 263 13.91 -4.35 -14.68
CA PRO A 263 14.71 -5.55 -14.68
C PRO A 263 14.08 -6.58 -15.63
N GLU A 264 14.91 -7.24 -16.44
CA GLU A 264 14.39 -8.27 -17.35
C GLU A 264 13.61 -9.33 -16.56
N ARG A 265 12.43 -9.65 -17.08
CA ARG A 265 11.67 -10.75 -16.52
C ARG A 265 12.52 -12.02 -16.64
N ASN A 266 12.92 -12.61 -15.52
CA ASN A 266 13.40 -13.99 -15.53
C ASN A 266 12.33 -14.83 -16.23
N LYS A 267 12.60 -15.21 -17.47
CA LYS A 267 11.79 -16.17 -18.23
C LYS A 267 11.93 -17.50 -17.50
N LYS A 268 10.98 -17.80 -16.62
CA LYS A 268 10.77 -19.15 -16.11
C LYS A 268 9.88 -19.92 -17.08
#